data_a4a01629a3969e33855da931bc7a70f8
#
_entry.id   a4a01629a3969e33855da931bc7a70f8
#
_cell.length_a   1.000
_cell.length_b   1.000
_cell.length_c   1.000
_cell.angle_alpha   90.00
_cell.angle_beta   90.00
_cell.angle_gamma   90.00
#
_symmetry.space_group_name_H-M   'P 1'
#
loop_
_entity.id
_entity.type
_entity.pdbx_description
1 polymer ?
#
loop_
_entity_poly.entity_id
_entity_poly.type
_entity_poly.pdbx_seq_one_letter_code
_entity_poly.pdbx_strand_id
1 'polypeptide(L)'
;MSAQQLSDLIRFARNNSPYYRDLYASLPPHVDRLTDLPVVDQEEFWAANALHESRVLTGPLSEATVYKTGGTTGSPKFSVYTRDEWRTFVTAFGQGLVDTGLRPGHRVADLFYAGELYASFLFVLDSLAHAPVDNVRLPIGGGAPLESTIPTLRDLAAQVLTGTTTTLCRLAEQVLSSGVRLDSVELLLFGGEALFADQRRLLAAAFPGAEVRSVGYASVDAGLLGRPVPGPDARVHRAFTPYAVVEILDDSTGEPITEPGRPGRVVVTSLFRRLMPIIRYPAGDRAEWTGTGPGHFRILGRAEEGVRVGPVSLYTQDAQDAVAAADTEGRVVGMQLVVRRWDGRDGLVLRLATAPGDDAGDQDAGGRAALAEAVVTELETVRPLYPDSVRAGFVHPLSVEWARHRDLAVNPRSGKLVRVLDERPTA
;
A
#
# COMPACT_ATOMS: atom_id res chain seq x y z
N MET A 1 -16.64 6.94 -18.49
CA MET A 1 -17.95 6.80 -17.83
C MET A 1 -18.98 7.62 -18.62
N SER A 2 -20.15 7.04 -18.93
CA SER A 2 -21.24 7.85 -19.50
C SER A 2 -21.96 8.58 -18.36
N ALA A 3 -22.54 9.77 -18.66
CA ALA A 3 -23.36 10.49 -17.67
C ALA A 3 -24.52 9.62 -17.14
N GLN A 4 -25.08 8.77 -18.00
CA GLN A 4 -26.14 7.81 -17.63
C GLN A 4 -25.67 6.80 -16.58
N GLN A 5 -24.47 6.21 -16.71
CA GLN A 5 -23.95 5.25 -15.72
C GLN A 5 -23.75 5.91 -14.36
N LEU A 6 -23.27 7.15 -14.33
CA LEU A 6 -23.11 7.91 -13.09
C LEU A 6 -24.47 8.21 -12.46
N SER A 7 -25.42 8.75 -13.22
CA SER A 7 -26.74 9.08 -12.74
C SER A 7 -27.47 7.85 -12.19
N ASP A 8 -27.35 6.69 -12.85
CA ASP A 8 -27.94 5.42 -12.40
C ASP A 8 -27.31 4.93 -11.08
N LEU A 9 -25.98 5.06 -10.91
CA LEU A 9 -25.28 4.71 -9.67
C LEU A 9 -25.73 5.60 -8.51
N ILE A 10 -25.77 6.93 -8.72
CA ILE A 10 -26.16 7.91 -7.69
C ILE A 10 -27.63 7.66 -7.28
N ARG A 11 -28.52 7.54 -8.26
CA ARG A 11 -29.94 7.25 -7.99
C ARG A 11 -30.11 5.96 -7.21
N PHE A 12 -29.38 4.89 -7.59
CA PHE A 12 -29.43 3.62 -6.90
C PHE A 12 -28.95 3.76 -5.44
N ALA A 13 -27.78 4.38 -5.21
CA ALA A 13 -27.24 4.58 -3.87
C ALA A 13 -28.19 5.42 -2.99
N ARG A 14 -28.72 6.52 -3.52
CA ARG A 14 -29.65 7.43 -2.83
C ARG A 14 -30.97 6.73 -2.43
N ASN A 15 -31.47 5.83 -3.28
CA ASN A 15 -32.73 5.15 -3.02
C ASN A 15 -32.59 3.98 -2.03
N ASN A 16 -31.44 3.30 -1.99
CA ASN A 16 -31.29 2.03 -1.29
C ASN A 16 -30.34 2.09 -0.09
N SER A 17 -29.45 3.10 0.04
CA SER A 17 -28.56 3.28 1.17
C SER A 17 -29.03 4.44 2.05
N PRO A 18 -29.36 4.22 3.34
CA PRO A 18 -29.68 5.31 4.26
C PRO A 18 -28.57 6.36 4.37
N TYR A 19 -27.29 5.94 4.38
CA TYR A 19 -26.13 6.83 4.41
C TYR A 19 -26.10 7.78 3.19
N TYR A 20 -26.21 7.24 1.97
CA TYR A 20 -26.18 8.06 0.76
C TYR A 20 -27.44 8.90 0.56
N ARG A 21 -28.58 8.45 1.09
CA ARG A 21 -29.81 9.24 1.11
C ARG A 21 -29.60 10.52 1.90
N ASP A 22 -28.99 10.42 3.09
CA ASP A 22 -28.74 11.56 3.95
C ASP A 22 -27.64 12.46 3.39
N LEU A 23 -26.51 11.86 2.94
CA LEU A 23 -25.39 12.58 2.33
C LEU A 23 -25.82 13.42 1.12
N TYR A 24 -26.78 12.93 0.34
CA TYR A 24 -27.26 13.58 -0.89
C TYR A 24 -28.62 14.30 -0.70
N ALA A 25 -29.08 14.51 0.53
CA ALA A 25 -30.39 15.09 0.79
C ALA A 25 -30.57 16.50 0.18
N SER A 26 -29.51 17.31 0.20
CA SER A 26 -29.51 18.68 -0.34
C SER A 26 -29.26 18.77 -1.85
N LEU A 27 -28.90 17.65 -2.50
CA LEU A 27 -28.58 17.66 -3.93
C LEU A 27 -29.85 17.55 -4.79
N PRO A 28 -29.80 18.11 -6.03
CA PRO A 28 -30.91 17.96 -6.97
C PRO A 28 -31.19 16.48 -7.30
N PRO A 29 -32.39 16.16 -7.81
CA PRO A 29 -32.74 14.78 -8.18
C PRO A 29 -31.81 14.16 -9.23
N HIS A 30 -31.30 14.97 -10.14
CA HIS A 30 -30.35 14.57 -11.17
C HIS A 30 -29.01 15.27 -10.94
N VAL A 31 -27.94 14.47 -10.93
CA VAL A 31 -26.55 14.94 -10.85
C VAL A 31 -25.81 14.30 -12.00
N ASP A 32 -25.23 15.12 -12.87
CA ASP A 32 -24.58 14.68 -14.08
C ASP A 32 -23.04 14.64 -13.99
N ARG A 33 -22.47 15.28 -12.97
CA ARG A 33 -21.02 15.39 -12.78
C ARG A 33 -20.62 14.87 -11.41
N LEU A 34 -19.53 14.09 -11.34
CA LEU A 34 -18.96 13.63 -10.08
C LEU A 34 -18.56 14.79 -9.15
N THR A 35 -18.04 15.87 -9.73
CA THR A 35 -17.63 17.06 -8.99
C THR A 35 -18.77 17.76 -8.23
N ASP A 36 -20.01 17.52 -8.62
CA ASP A 36 -21.18 18.09 -7.94
C ASP A 36 -21.58 17.28 -6.68
N LEU A 37 -20.96 16.09 -6.47
CA LEU A 37 -21.14 15.28 -5.29
C LEU A 37 -20.12 15.63 -4.20
N PRO A 38 -20.49 15.58 -2.92
CA PRO A 38 -19.53 15.68 -1.84
C PRO A 38 -18.54 14.51 -1.87
N VAL A 39 -17.31 14.76 -1.43
CA VAL A 39 -16.36 13.69 -1.10
C VAL A 39 -16.82 13.06 0.20
N VAL A 40 -16.80 11.73 0.26
CA VAL A 40 -17.16 10.98 1.46
C VAL A 40 -16.18 11.28 2.59
N ASP A 41 -16.71 11.59 3.78
CA ASP A 41 -15.90 11.55 5.00
C ASP A 41 -15.68 10.09 5.43
N GLN A 42 -14.43 9.68 5.56
CA GLN A 42 -14.09 8.29 5.88
C GLN A 42 -14.53 7.88 7.28
N GLU A 43 -14.42 8.76 8.26
CA GLU A 43 -14.78 8.46 9.65
C GLU A 43 -16.30 8.26 9.76
N GLU A 44 -17.09 9.17 9.21
CA GLU A 44 -18.54 9.08 9.16
C GLU A 44 -19.01 7.84 8.38
N PHE A 45 -18.37 7.54 7.23
CA PHE A 45 -18.71 6.38 6.42
C PHE A 45 -18.52 5.07 7.18
N TRP A 46 -17.37 4.90 7.84
CA TRP A 46 -17.07 3.68 8.58
C TRP A 46 -17.86 3.59 9.90
N ALA A 47 -18.15 4.71 10.54
CA ALA A 47 -19.08 4.74 11.68
C ALA A 47 -20.49 4.32 11.28
N ALA A 48 -20.93 4.70 10.08
CA ALA A 48 -22.23 4.28 9.52
C ALA A 48 -22.25 2.83 9.03
N ASN A 49 -21.10 2.16 8.91
CA ASN A 49 -20.95 0.80 8.37
C ASN A 49 -20.73 -0.26 9.47
N ALA A 50 -21.43 -0.18 10.59
CA ALA A 50 -21.51 -1.29 11.55
C ALA A 50 -22.34 -2.42 10.89
N LEU A 51 -21.71 -3.57 10.57
CA LEU A 51 -22.31 -4.58 9.66
C LEU A 51 -23.66 -5.12 10.10
N HIS A 52 -23.92 -5.23 11.40
CA HIS A 52 -25.20 -5.70 11.92
C HIS A 52 -26.32 -4.65 11.80
N GLU A 53 -25.96 -3.36 11.65
CA GLU A 53 -26.88 -2.23 11.51
C GLU A 53 -26.38 -1.21 10.47
N SER A 54 -25.74 -1.69 9.40
CA SER A 54 -25.12 -0.82 8.41
C SER A 54 -26.14 0.08 7.72
N ARG A 55 -25.86 1.37 7.76
CA ARG A 55 -26.59 2.40 6.99
C ARG A 55 -26.00 2.59 5.59
N VAL A 56 -24.81 2.05 5.32
CA VAL A 56 -24.14 2.15 4.02
C VAL A 56 -24.66 1.13 3.04
N LEU A 57 -24.98 -0.09 3.52
CA LEU A 57 -25.43 -1.17 2.64
C LEU A 57 -26.80 -0.85 2.00
N THR A 58 -26.94 -1.30 0.75
CA THR A 58 -28.15 -1.11 -0.06
C THR A 58 -29.13 -2.27 0.06
N GLY A 59 -28.76 -3.33 0.78
CA GLY A 59 -29.56 -4.54 0.97
C GLY A 59 -28.98 -5.44 2.06
N PRO A 60 -29.65 -6.57 2.34
CA PRO A 60 -29.22 -7.49 3.39
C PRO A 60 -27.96 -8.27 3.00
N LEU A 61 -27.22 -8.73 4.00
CA LEU A 61 -26.08 -9.64 3.86
C LEU A 61 -26.60 -11.08 3.68
N SER A 62 -27.18 -11.39 2.52
CA SER A 62 -27.70 -12.73 2.24
C SER A 62 -26.73 -13.61 1.46
N GLU A 63 -25.96 -13.04 0.55
CA GLU A 63 -24.93 -13.74 -0.23
C GLU A 63 -23.76 -12.78 -0.48
N ALA A 64 -22.80 -12.77 0.45
CA ALA A 64 -21.69 -11.85 0.38
C ALA A 64 -20.45 -12.42 1.07
N THR A 65 -19.28 -11.92 0.68
CA THR A 65 -18.02 -12.11 1.40
C THR A 65 -17.66 -10.84 2.13
N VAL A 66 -17.30 -10.97 3.40
CA VAL A 66 -16.88 -9.87 4.25
C VAL A 66 -15.38 -9.90 4.39
N TYR A 67 -14.75 -8.77 4.13
CA TYR A 67 -13.32 -8.57 4.36
C TYR A 67 -13.08 -7.45 5.36
N LYS A 68 -11.98 -7.58 6.09
CA LYS A 68 -11.52 -6.59 7.07
C LYS A 68 -10.28 -5.89 6.53
N THR A 69 -10.28 -4.55 6.51
CA THR A 69 -9.10 -3.81 6.08
C THR A 69 -7.95 -3.89 7.08
N GLY A 70 -6.72 -3.64 6.61
CA GLY A 70 -5.51 -3.75 7.41
C GLY A 70 -5.25 -2.61 8.40
N GLY A 71 -6.23 -1.75 8.71
CA GLY A 71 -6.05 -0.58 9.57
C GLY A 71 -5.30 -0.90 10.86
N THR A 72 -4.20 -0.20 11.10
CA THR A 72 -3.35 -0.32 12.30
C THR A 72 -3.83 0.58 13.43
N THR A 73 -4.69 1.55 13.13
CA THR A 73 -5.16 2.56 14.08
C THR A 73 -6.68 2.72 13.92
N GLY A 74 -7.46 2.28 14.90
CA GLY A 74 -8.90 2.52 14.96
C GLY A 74 -9.79 1.28 14.87
N SER A 75 -11.11 1.50 14.80
CA SER A 75 -12.12 0.45 14.67
C SER A 75 -11.96 -0.34 13.37
N PRO A 76 -12.22 -1.66 13.39
CA PRO A 76 -12.12 -2.48 12.18
C PRO A 76 -13.07 -1.99 11.08
N LYS A 77 -12.54 -1.83 9.87
CA LYS A 77 -13.29 -1.44 8.68
C LYS A 77 -13.65 -2.70 7.89
N PHE A 78 -14.94 -2.98 7.70
CA PHE A 78 -15.43 -4.18 7.01
C PHE A 78 -15.96 -3.83 5.63
N SER A 79 -15.36 -4.39 4.59
CA SER A 79 -15.82 -4.29 3.21
C SER A 79 -16.60 -5.53 2.80
N VAL A 80 -17.66 -5.33 2.06
CA VAL A 80 -18.60 -6.38 1.68
C VAL A 80 -18.69 -6.45 0.16
N TYR A 81 -18.60 -7.66 -0.39
CA TYR A 81 -18.75 -7.93 -1.81
C TYR A 81 -19.79 -9.03 -2.02
N THR A 82 -20.74 -8.82 -2.92
CA THR A 82 -21.55 -9.92 -3.46
C THR A 82 -20.66 -10.84 -4.31
N ARG A 83 -21.15 -12.05 -4.61
CA ARG A 83 -20.45 -12.97 -5.52
C ARG A 83 -20.11 -12.33 -6.87
N ASP A 84 -21.06 -11.62 -7.46
CA ASP A 84 -20.87 -10.99 -8.77
C ASP A 84 -19.93 -9.79 -8.72
N GLU A 85 -19.99 -8.99 -7.66
CA GLU A 85 -19.03 -7.90 -7.43
C GLU A 85 -17.61 -8.43 -7.25
N TRP A 86 -17.43 -9.49 -6.45
CA TRP A 86 -16.13 -10.13 -6.28
C TRP A 86 -15.61 -10.69 -7.60
N ARG A 87 -16.46 -11.41 -8.34
CA ARG A 87 -16.09 -11.92 -9.67
C ARG A 87 -15.69 -10.80 -10.62
N THR A 88 -16.42 -9.68 -10.64
CA THR A 88 -16.07 -8.52 -11.45
C THR A 88 -14.72 -7.94 -11.03
N PHE A 89 -14.50 -7.83 -9.72
CA PHE A 89 -13.26 -7.31 -9.15
C PHE A 89 -12.04 -8.15 -9.60
N VAL A 90 -12.07 -9.45 -9.34
CA VAL A 90 -10.94 -10.34 -9.64
C VAL A 90 -10.75 -10.56 -11.15
N THR A 91 -11.83 -10.57 -11.93
CA THR A 91 -11.74 -10.71 -13.40
C THR A 91 -11.10 -9.47 -14.03
N ALA A 92 -11.54 -8.28 -13.66
CA ALA A 92 -10.98 -7.04 -14.20
C ALA A 92 -9.51 -6.86 -13.78
N PHE A 93 -9.17 -7.20 -12.53
CA PHE A 93 -7.79 -7.14 -12.06
C PHE A 93 -6.93 -8.20 -12.77
N GLY A 94 -7.43 -9.43 -12.89
CA GLY A 94 -6.76 -10.53 -13.60
C GLY A 94 -6.42 -10.19 -15.04
N GLN A 95 -7.34 -9.54 -15.77
CA GLN A 95 -7.07 -9.03 -17.12
C GLN A 95 -5.92 -8.01 -17.15
N GLY A 96 -5.70 -7.27 -16.06
CA GLY A 96 -4.59 -6.34 -15.91
C GLY A 96 -3.24 -7.01 -15.69
N LEU A 97 -3.21 -8.26 -15.25
CA LEU A 97 -1.96 -8.97 -14.93
C LEU A 97 -1.08 -9.23 -16.17
N VAL A 98 -1.62 -9.22 -17.37
CA VAL A 98 -0.81 -9.32 -18.60
C VAL A 98 0.16 -8.14 -18.72
N ASP A 99 -0.20 -6.96 -18.24
CA ASP A 99 0.64 -5.77 -18.27
C ASP A 99 1.83 -5.88 -17.28
N THR A 100 1.81 -6.84 -16.37
CA THR A 100 2.91 -7.11 -15.43
C THR A 100 4.05 -7.94 -16.03
N GLY A 101 3.89 -8.47 -17.23
CA GLY A 101 4.84 -9.39 -17.84
C GLY A 101 4.53 -10.87 -17.56
N LEU A 102 3.35 -11.18 -17.01
CA LEU A 102 2.87 -12.55 -16.88
C LEU A 102 2.77 -13.21 -18.26
N ARG A 103 3.36 -14.41 -18.41
CA ARG A 103 3.41 -15.15 -19.67
C ARG A 103 2.73 -16.52 -19.53
N PRO A 104 2.26 -17.11 -20.67
CA PRO A 104 1.68 -18.46 -20.64
C PRO A 104 2.62 -19.49 -20.05
N GLY A 105 2.08 -20.33 -19.18
CA GLY A 105 2.81 -21.42 -18.51
C GLY A 105 3.59 -21.03 -17.26
N HIS A 106 3.62 -19.73 -16.89
CA HIS A 106 4.29 -19.34 -15.66
C HIS A 106 3.74 -20.06 -14.43
N ARG A 107 4.64 -20.55 -13.60
CA ARG A 107 4.35 -21.05 -12.24
C ARG A 107 4.47 -19.87 -11.28
N VAL A 108 3.32 -19.46 -10.75
CA VAL A 108 3.16 -18.25 -9.94
C VAL A 108 2.97 -18.64 -8.48
N ALA A 109 3.92 -18.31 -7.65
CA ALA A 109 3.81 -18.49 -6.20
C ALA A 109 3.10 -17.29 -5.57
N ASP A 110 1.96 -17.53 -4.95
CA ASP A 110 1.23 -16.53 -4.19
C ASP A 110 1.71 -16.55 -2.73
N LEU A 111 2.44 -15.51 -2.36
CA LEU A 111 3.00 -15.25 -1.03
C LEU A 111 2.28 -14.11 -0.31
N PHE A 112 1.07 -13.77 -0.72
CA PHE A 112 0.21 -12.86 0.03
C PHE A 112 -0.37 -13.55 1.27
N TYR A 113 -0.98 -12.78 2.14
CA TYR A 113 -1.51 -13.26 3.42
C TYR A 113 -2.99 -13.59 3.35
N ALA A 114 -3.39 -14.63 4.09
CA ALA A 114 -4.75 -15.08 4.27
C ALA A 114 -5.12 -15.15 5.76
N GLY A 115 -6.41 -15.28 6.04
CA GLY A 115 -6.94 -15.43 7.39
C GLY A 115 -7.45 -14.10 7.98
N GLU A 116 -8.18 -14.18 9.08
CA GLU A 116 -8.76 -13.04 9.80
C GLU A 116 -9.51 -12.03 8.89
N LEU A 117 -10.25 -12.54 7.92
CA LEU A 117 -10.96 -11.77 6.90
C LEU A 117 -10.04 -10.92 5.97
N TYR A 118 -8.75 -11.21 5.92
CA TYR A 118 -7.83 -10.51 5.02
C TYR A 118 -7.92 -11.02 3.59
N ALA A 119 -8.05 -10.12 2.62
CA ALA A 119 -8.45 -10.48 1.26
C ALA A 119 -7.30 -10.85 0.33
N SER A 120 -6.05 -10.41 0.59
CA SER A 120 -5.03 -10.29 -0.46
C SER A 120 -4.64 -11.62 -1.12
N PHE A 121 -4.50 -12.71 -0.36
CA PHE A 121 -4.21 -14.04 -0.90
C PHE A 121 -5.33 -14.54 -1.83
N LEU A 122 -6.58 -14.50 -1.34
CA LEU A 122 -7.74 -14.91 -2.15
C LEU A 122 -7.90 -14.03 -3.39
N PHE A 123 -7.70 -12.72 -3.23
CA PHE A 123 -7.81 -11.76 -4.31
C PHE A 123 -6.80 -12.03 -5.43
N VAL A 124 -5.53 -12.27 -5.09
CA VAL A 124 -4.48 -12.53 -6.08
C VAL A 124 -4.67 -13.89 -6.72
N LEU A 125 -4.99 -14.92 -5.93
CA LEU A 125 -5.24 -16.29 -6.43
C LEU A 125 -6.41 -16.32 -7.43
N ASP A 126 -7.53 -15.67 -7.09
CA ASP A 126 -8.70 -15.57 -7.96
C ASP A 126 -8.39 -14.70 -9.20
N SER A 127 -7.64 -13.61 -9.03
CA SER A 127 -7.23 -12.77 -10.17
C SER A 127 -6.34 -13.53 -11.16
N LEU A 128 -5.41 -14.33 -10.68
CA LEU A 128 -4.59 -15.21 -11.52
C LEU A 128 -5.43 -16.25 -12.28
N ALA A 129 -6.51 -16.75 -11.65
CA ALA A 129 -7.44 -17.67 -12.31
C ALA A 129 -8.21 -17.00 -13.47
N HIS A 130 -8.35 -15.67 -13.47
CA HIS A 130 -9.02 -14.88 -14.49
C HIS A 130 -8.05 -14.12 -15.42
N ALA A 131 -6.73 -14.35 -15.25
CA ALA A 131 -5.74 -13.77 -16.18
C ALA A 131 -5.96 -14.31 -17.62
N PRO A 132 -5.72 -13.49 -18.65
CA PRO A 132 -5.93 -13.88 -20.06
C PRO A 132 -4.83 -14.84 -20.57
N VAL A 133 -3.92 -15.27 -19.71
CA VAL A 133 -2.85 -16.21 -20.02
C VAL A 133 -2.88 -17.40 -19.05
N ASP A 134 -2.68 -18.60 -19.58
CA ASP A 134 -2.61 -19.80 -18.76
C ASP A 134 -1.45 -19.72 -17.78
N ASN A 135 -1.70 -20.09 -16.54
CA ASN A 135 -0.69 -20.08 -15.48
C ASN A 135 -0.93 -21.21 -14.48
N VAL A 136 0.13 -21.63 -13.81
CA VAL A 136 0.09 -22.61 -12.71
C VAL A 136 0.19 -21.82 -11.40
N ARG A 137 -0.83 -21.91 -10.58
CA ARG A 137 -0.90 -21.21 -9.29
C ARG A 137 -0.36 -22.06 -8.17
N LEU A 138 0.59 -21.53 -7.41
CA LEU A 138 1.20 -22.16 -6.24
C LEU A 138 0.75 -21.39 -4.97
N PRO A 139 -0.34 -21.82 -4.32
CA PRO A 139 -0.93 -21.11 -3.17
C PRO A 139 -0.16 -21.43 -1.89
N ILE A 140 0.98 -20.76 -1.68
CA ILE A 140 1.87 -21.00 -0.54
C ILE A 140 1.44 -20.17 0.67
N GLY A 141 1.19 -18.87 0.46
CA GLY A 141 0.85 -17.90 1.51
C GLY A 141 2.06 -17.27 2.20
N GLY A 142 1.94 -15.98 2.50
CA GLY A 142 3.05 -15.17 3.07
C GLY A 142 3.41 -15.49 4.51
N GLY A 143 2.56 -16.23 5.23
CA GLY A 143 2.82 -16.71 6.59
C GLY A 143 3.51 -18.08 6.65
N ALA A 144 3.76 -18.73 5.51
CA ALA A 144 4.45 -20.01 5.47
C ALA A 144 5.92 -19.86 5.92
N PRO A 145 6.47 -20.82 6.68
CA PRO A 145 7.88 -20.81 7.08
C PRO A 145 8.81 -20.78 5.87
N LEU A 146 9.83 -19.92 5.87
CA LEU A 146 10.77 -19.80 4.75
C LEU A 146 11.58 -21.07 4.51
N GLU A 147 11.81 -21.86 5.56
CA GLU A 147 12.51 -23.15 5.53
C GLU A 147 11.77 -24.19 4.66
N SER A 148 10.44 -24.10 4.57
CA SER A 148 9.63 -24.93 3.68
C SER A 148 9.31 -24.26 2.34
N THR A 149 9.18 -22.94 2.35
CA THR A 149 8.85 -22.15 1.16
C THR A 149 9.96 -22.21 0.12
N ILE A 150 11.22 -21.98 0.51
CA ILE A 150 12.36 -21.95 -0.43
C ILE A 150 12.55 -23.28 -1.17
N PRO A 151 12.59 -24.45 -0.51
CA PRO A 151 12.63 -25.72 -1.21
C PRO A 151 11.44 -25.91 -2.16
N THR A 152 10.23 -25.56 -1.74
CA THR A 152 9.02 -25.66 -2.56
C THR A 152 9.13 -24.80 -3.84
N LEU A 153 9.60 -23.55 -3.72
CA LEU A 153 9.81 -22.66 -4.87
C LEU A 153 10.82 -23.25 -5.85
N ARG A 154 11.92 -23.79 -5.34
CA ARG A 154 12.96 -24.43 -6.15
C ARG A 154 12.46 -25.70 -6.83
N ASP A 155 11.85 -26.62 -6.09
CA ASP A 155 11.44 -27.95 -6.57
C ASP A 155 10.30 -27.83 -7.60
N LEU A 156 9.42 -26.84 -7.44
CA LEU A 156 8.38 -26.52 -8.41
C LEU A 156 8.86 -25.54 -9.50
N ALA A 157 10.12 -25.12 -9.47
CA ALA A 157 10.72 -24.14 -10.39
C ALA A 157 9.81 -22.92 -10.61
N ALA A 158 9.40 -22.28 -9.51
CA ALA A 158 8.55 -21.11 -9.55
C ALA A 158 9.24 -19.96 -10.34
N GLN A 159 8.52 -19.37 -11.29
CA GLN A 159 9.06 -18.33 -12.17
C GLN A 159 8.58 -16.95 -11.76
N VAL A 160 7.42 -16.86 -11.14
CA VAL A 160 6.84 -15.60 -10.67
C VAL A 160 6.56 -15.72 -9.17
N LEU A 161 7.02 -14.71 -8.39
CA LEU A 161 6.69 -14.60 -6.98
C LEU A 161 5.79 -13.38 -6.79
N THR A 162 4.63 -13.56 -6.16
CA THR A 162 3.74 -12.45 -5.81
C THR A 162 3.68 -12.29 -4.31
N GLY A 163 3.73 -11.05 -3.80
CA GLY A 163 3.67 -10.81 -2.36
C GLY A 163 3.72 -9.34 -1.99
N THR A 164 3.65 -9.06 -0.69
CA THR A 164 3.97 -7.71 -0.21
C THR A 164 5.47 -7.45 -0.39
N THR A 165 5.86 -6.19 -0.52
CA THR A 165 7.28 -5.81 -0.63
C THR A 165 8.09 -6.39 0.54
N THR A 166 7.55 -6.30 1.75
CA THR A 166 8.18 -6.85 2.97
C THR A 166 8.36 -8.37 2.89
N THR A 167 7.35 -9.11 2.40
CA THR A 167 7.45 -10.58 2.26
C THR A 167 8.52 -10.98 1.26
N LEU A 168 8.55 -10.31 0.10
CA LEU A 168 9.55 -10.55 -0.93
C LEU A 168 10.97 -10.21 -0.44
N CYS A 169 11.14 -9.13 0.32
CA CYS A 169 12.44 -8.77 0.91
C CYS A 169 12.90 -9.77 1.97
N ARG A 170 12.01 -10.28 2.82
CA ARG A 170 12.34 -11.35 3.78
C ARG A 170 12.77 -12.64 3.11
N LEU A 171 12.09 -13.01 2.03
CA LEU A 171 12.50 -14.15 1.21
C LEU A 171 13.87 -13.91 0.57
N ALA A 172 14.11 -12.73 0.02
CA ALA A 172 15.39 -12.35 -0.57
C ALA A 172 16.54 -12.42 0.45
N GLU A 173 16.33 -11.89 1.65
CA GLU A 173 17.29 -11.97 2.76
C GLU A 173 17.63 -13.43 3.10
N GLN A 174 16.62 -14.29 3.21
CA GLN A 174 16.84 -15.70 3.52
C GLN A 174 17.55 -16.45 2.39
N VAL A 175 17.25 -16.15 1.13
CA VAL A 175 17.93 -16.71 -0.05
C VAL A 175 19.41 -16.32 -0.03
N LEU A 176 19.74 -15.03 0.20
CA LEU A 176 21.10 -14.56 0.26
C LEU A 176 21.88 -15.18 1.44
N SER A 177 21.26 -15.21 2.64
CA SER A 177 21.95 -15.72 3.84
C SER A 177 22.16 -17.24 3.80
N SER A 178 21.29 -18.01 3.15
CA SER A 178 21.42 -19.47 3.01
C SER A 178 22.29 -19.91 1.85
N GLY A 179 22.64 -19.00 0.93
CA GLY A 179 23.35 -19.32 -0.31
C GLY A 179 22.55 -20.14 -1.32
N VAL A 180 21.26 -20.36 -1.07
CA VAL A 180 20.35 -21.06 -2.00
C VAL A 180 20.07 -20.15 -3.19
N ARG A 181 20.04 -20.73 -4.40
CA ARG A 181 19.67 -20.01 -5.62
C ARG A 181 18.29 -20.46 -6.10
N LEU A 182 17.48 -19.51 -6.53
CA LEU A 182 16.19 -19.70 -7.18
C LEU A 182 16.27 -19.20 -8.63
N ASP A 183 17.09 -19.86 -9.44
CA ASP A 183 17.44 -19.44 -10.81
C ASP A 183 16.24 -19.41 -11.77
N SER A 184 15.14 -20.06 -11.41
CA SER A 184 13.91 -20.06 -12.20
C SER A 184 13.12 -18.75 -12.05
N VAL A 185 13.37 -17.94 -11.00
CA VAL A 185 12.61 -16.73 -10.74
C VAL A 185 12.98 -15.65 -11.74
N GLU A 186 12.02 -15.19 -12.52
CA GLU A 186 12.19 -14.19 -13.55
C GLU A 186 11.30 -12.96 -13.39
N LEU A 187 10.30 -13.01 -12.47
CA LEU A 187 9.38 -11.92 -12.24
C LEU A 187 8.96 -11.85 -10.75
N LEU A 188 9.09 -10.68 -10.17
CA LEU A 188 8.62 -10.37 -8.82
C LEU A 188 7.46 -9.36 -8.93
N LEU A 189 6.28 -9.73 -8.44
CA LEU A 189 5.10 -8.90 -8.45
C LEU A 189 4.76 -8.46 -7.03
N PHE A 190 5.08 -7.22 -6.70
CA PHE A 190 4.78 -6.68 -5.39
C PHE A 190 3.45 -5.93 -5.37
N GLY A 191 2.79 -5.90 -4.20
CA GLY A 191 1.57 -5.14 -4.00
C GLY A 191 1.28 -4.86 -2.52
N GLY A 192 0.38 -3.91 -2.29
CA GLY A 192 -0.07 -3.53 -0.95
C GLY A 192 0.91 -2.68 -0.15
N GLU A 193 2.13 -2.51 -0.64
CA GLU A 193 3.17 -1.63 -0.09
C GLU A 193 3.93 -0.96 -1.24
N ALA A 194 4.50 0.23 -0.99
CA ALA A 194 5.45 0.84 -1.91
C ALA A 194 6.76 0.05 -1.93
N LEU A 195 7.44 0.08 -3.07
CA LEU A 195 8.78 -0.47 -3.25
C LEU A 195 9.78 0.68 -3.36
N PHE A 196 10.78 0.69 -2.48
CA PHE A 196 11.83 1.70 -2.42
C PHE A 196 13.14 1.23 -3.07
N ALA A 197 14.04 2.16 -3.31
CA ALA A 197 15.31 1.90 -3.99
C ALA A 197 16.19 0.88 -3.26
N ASP A 198 16.25 0.97 -1.93
CA ASP A 198 16.94 0.04 -1.03
C ASP A 198 16.40 -1.39 -1.16
N GLN A 199 15.08 -1.54 -1.08
CA GLN A 199 14.41 -2.83 -1.23
C GLN A 199 14.59 -3.41 -2.64
N ARG A 200 14.55 -2.56 -3.67
CA ARG A 200 14.80 -2.98 -5.05
C ARG A 200 16.21 -3.54 -5.20
N ARG A 201 17.21 -2.94 -4.56
CA ARG A 201 18.60 -3.45 -4.57
C ARG A 201 18.69 -4.83 -3.91
N LEU A 202 18.05 -5.02 -2.75
CA LEU A 202 18.00 -6.32 -2.07
C LEU A 202 17.36 -7.40 -2.95
N LEU A 203 16.24 -7.10 -3.59
CA LEU A 203 15.57 -8.03 -4.49
C LEU A 203 16.43 -8.35 -5.71
N ALA A 204 17.11 -7.38 -6.31
CA ALA A 204 18.01 -7.57 -7.43
C ALA A 204 19.25 -8.41 -7.07
N ALA A 205 19.76 -8.29 -5.85
CA ALA A 205 20.86 -9.11 -5.37
C ALA A 205 20.45 -10.58 -5.19
N ALA A 206 19.27 -10.85 -4.66
CA ALA A 206 18.76 -12.20 -4.43
C ALA A 206 18.26 -12.88 -5.73
N PHE A 207 17.70 -12.09 -6.66
CA PHE A 207 17.07 -12.57 -7.90
C PHE A 207 17.60 -11.77 -9.11
N PRO A 208 18.90 -11.92 -9.48
CA PRO A 208 19.56 -11.03 -10.45
C PRO A 208 18.99 -11.08 -11.87
N GLY A 209 18.21 -12.13 -12.20
CA GLY A 209 17.53 -12.27 -13.50
C GLY A 209 16.07 -11.80 -13.48
N ALA A 210 15.54 -11.40 -12.34
CA ALA A 210 14.12 -11.11 -12.19
C ALA A 210 13.79 -9.64 -12.40
N GLU A 211 12.70 -9.40 -13.15
CA GLU A 211 12.08 -8.07 -13.20
C GLU A 211 11.21 -7.85 -11.95
N VAL A 212 11.21 -6.61 -11.43
CA VAL A 212 10.38 -6.23 -10.28
C VAL A 212 9.32 -5.23 -10.72
N ARG A 213 8.05 -5.62 -10.63
CA ARG A 213 6.90 -4.84 -11.11
C ARG A 213 5.77 -4.80 -10.07
N SER A 214 4.93 -3.76 -10.15
CA SER A 214 3.69 -3.72 -9.37
C SER A 214 2.71 -4.76 -9.90
N VAL A 215 2.00 -5.46 -9.00
CA VAL A 215 0.87 -6.33 -9.37
C VAL A 215 -0.35 -5.50 -9.78
N GLY A 216 -0.38 -4.21 -9.42
CA GLY A 216 -1.48 -3.27 -9.62
C GLY A 216 -1.84 -2.54 -8.33
N TYR A 217 -2.75 -1.59 -8.44
CA TYR A 217 -3.23 -0.78 -7.33
C TYR A 217 -4.73 -1.02 -7.11
N ALA A 218 -5.04 -1.68 -6.02
CA ALA A 218 -6.38 -1.98 -5.57
C ALA A 218 -6.42 -2.03 -4.05
N SER A 219 -7.57 -1.78 -3.47
CA SER A 219 -7.81 -2.00 -2.05
C SER A 219 -9.18 -2.66 -1.83
N VAL A 220 -9.33 -3.36 -0.72
CA VAL A 220 -10.56 -4.08 -0.43
C VAL A 220 -11.73 -3.14 -0.11
N ASP A 221 -11.46 -1.92 0.34
CA ASP A 221 -12.47 -0.88 0.59
C ASP A 221 -12.77 -0.05 -0.66
N ALA A 222 -11.78 0.50 -1.32
CA ALA A 222 -11.96 1.35 -2.50
C ALA A 222 -12.21 0.56 -3.81
N GLY A 223 -11.81 -0.71 -3.87
CA GLY A 223 -11.93 -1.54 -5.07
C GLY A 223 -10.76 -1.38 -6.04
N LEU A 224 -11.07 -1.38 -7.34
CA LEU A 224 -10.12 -1.21 -8.43
C LEU A 224 -9.70 0.27 -8.56
N LEU A 225 -8.41 0.54 -8.56
CA LEU A 225 -7.87 1.89 -8.74
C LEU A 225 -6.98 1.99 -9.99
N GLY A 226 -5.90 1.21 -10.06
CA GLY A 226 -4.94 1.32 -11.15
C GLY A 226 -4.34 -0.01 -11.59
N ARG A 227 -4.34 -0.25 -12.89
CA ARG A 227 -3.60 -1.37 -13.49
C ARG A 227 -2.15 -0.94 -13.74
N PRO A 228 -1.19 -1.85 -13.65
CA PRO A 228 0.22 -1.49 -13.83
C PRO A 228 0.48 -0.96 -15.24
N VAL A 229 1.45 -0.07 -15.34
CA VAL A 229 1.96 0.42 -16.63
C VAL A 229 3.38 -0.09 -16.79
N PRO A 230 3.73 -0.78 -17.89
CA PRO A 230 5.10 -1.17 -18.15
C PRO A 230 6.03 0.04 -18.18
N GLY A 231 7.15 -0.03 -17.46
CA GLY A 231 8.11 1.07 -17.41
C GLY A 231 9.04 0.99 -16.20
N PRO A 232 10.01 1.90 -16.09
CA PRO A 232 11.01 1.90 -15.02
C PRO A 232 10.44 2.31 -13.65
N ASP A 233 9.38 3.12 -13.63
CA ASP A 233 8.73 3.57 -12.40
C ASP A 233 7.50 2.73 -12.08
N ALA A 234 7.65 1.77 -11.18
CA ALA A 234 6.59 0.86 -10.78
C ALA A 234 5.42 1.52 -10.01
N ARG A 235 5.53 2.81 -9.68
CA ARG A 235 4.46 3.59 -9.03
C ARG A 235 3.45 4.12 -10.05
N VAL A 236 3.76 4.05 -11.35
CA VAL A 236 2.86 4.53 -12.40
C VAL A 236 1.81 3.48 -12.70
N HIS A 237 0.56 3.91 -12.66
CA HIS A 237 -0.61 3.08 -12.93
C HIS A 237 -1.54 3.79 -13.91
N ARG A 238 -2.40 3.01 -14.57
CA ARG A 238 -3.51 3.52 -15.40
C ARG A 238 -4.83 3.17 -14.73
N ALA A 239 -5.71 4.15 -14.58
CA ALA A 239 -7.03 3.95 -13.97
C ALA A 239 -7.79 2.76 -14.60
N PHE A 240 -8.49 1.97 -13.77
CA PHE A 240 -9.25 0.78 -14.19
C PHE A 240 -10.57 1.15 -14.89
N THR A 241 -10.48 1.84 -16.03
CA THR A 241 -11.67 2.11 -16.87
C THR A 241 -12.12 0.81 -17.55
N PRO A 242 -13.44 0.50 -17.63
CA PRO A 242 -14.59 1.32 -17.20
C PRO A 242 -15.07 1.04 -15.75
N TYR A 243 -14.35 0.31 -14.94
CA TYR A 243 -14.81 -0.18 -13.63
C TYR A 243 -14.71 0.86 -12.52
N ALA A 244 -13.80 1.82 -12.65
CA ALA A 244 -13.57 2.85 -11.66
C ALA A 244 -13.28 4.21 -12.31
N VAL A 245 -13.63 5.28 -11.59
CA VAL A 245 -13.18 6.64 -11.87
C VAL A 245 -12.24 7.06 -10.75
N VAL A 246 -11.03 7.46 -11.12
CA VAL A 246 -10.03 8.02 -10.21
C VAL A 246 -10.02 9.53 -10.40
N GLU A 247 -10.11 10.26 -9.31
CA GLU A 247 -9.91 11.71 -9.23
C GLU A 247 -8.66 11.97 -8.38
N ILE A 248 -7.91 13.01 -8.70
CA ILE A 248 -6.86 13.56 -7.84
C ILE A 248 -7.34 14.94 -7.45
N LEU A 249 -7.53 15.17 -6.16
CA LEU A 249 -8.09 16.41 -5.64
C LEU A 249 -7.02 17.22 -4.89
N ASP A 250 -7.08 18.53 -5.06
CA ASP A 250 -6.27 19.47 -4.30
C ASP A 250 -6.66 19.41 -2.80
N ASP A 251 -5.66 19.33 -1.92
CA ASP A 251 -5.91 19.16 -0.49
C ASP A 251 -6.54 20.39 0.16
N SER A 252 -6.32 21.58 -0.39
CA SER A 252 -6.81 22.86 0.17
C SER A 252 -8.17 23.28 -0.36
N THR A 253 -8.42 23.04 -1.65
CA THR A 253 -9.66 23.48 -2.32
C THR A 253 -10.67 22.36 -2.50
N GLY A 254 -10.23 21.09 -2.51
CA GLY A 254 -11.06 19.93 -2.85
C GLY A 254 -11.40 19.81 -4.35
N GLU A 255 -10.87 20.70 -5.19
CA GLU A 255 -11.12 20.71 -6.63
C GLU A 255 -10.26 19.67 -7.36
N PRO A 256 -10.76 19.09 -8.46
CA PRO A 256 -10.00 18.15 -9.27
C PRO A 256 -8.75 18.78 -9.90
N ILE A 257 -7.61 18.14 -9.71
CA ILE A 257 -6.36 18.45 -10.38
C ILE A 257 -6.36 17.76 -11.73
N THR A 258 -6.08 18.50 -12.79
CA THR A 258 -5.94 17.97 -14.17
C THR A 258 -4.52 18.11 -14.71
N GLU A 259 -3.71 18.98 -14.11
CA GLU A 259 -2.33 19.25 -14.50
C GLU A 259 -1.40 18.10 -14.10
N PRO A 260 -0.55 17.60 -15.02
CA PRO A 260 0.49 16.62 -14.67
C PRO A 260 1.51 17.18 -13.68
N GLY A 261 2.01 16.31 -12.79
CA GLY A 261 3.05 16.64 -11.82
C GLY A 261 2.56 17.43 -10.60
N ARG A 262 1.25 17.72 -10.50
CA ARG A 262 0.68 18.36 -9.31
C ARG A 262 0.12 17.31 -8.36
N PRO A 263 0.69 17.16 -7.13
CA PRO A 263 0.23 16.20 -6.15
C PRO A 263 -1.13 16.54 -5.54
N GLY A 264 -1.94 15.52 -5.28
CA GLY A 264 -3.20 15.65 -4.55
C GLY A 264 -3.64 14.33 -3.94
N ARG A 265 -4.77 14.35 -3.21
CA ARG A 265 -5.35 13.13 -2.62
C ARG A 265 -6.13 12.33 -3.65
N VAL A 266 -5.98 11.01 -3.59
CA VAL A 266 -6.70 10.08 -4.47
C VAL A 266 -8.12 9.87 -3.95
N VAL A 267 -9.10 10.07 -4.82
CA VAL A 267 -10.51 9.79 -4.58
C VAL A 267 -11.01 8.85 -5.68
N VAL A 268 -11.84 7.88 -5.31
CA VAL A 268 -12.32 6.85 -6.23
C VAL A 268 -13.83 6.71 -6.20
N THR A 269 -14.41 6.45 -7.38
CA THR A 269 -15.79 5.99 -7.54
C THR A 269 -15.78 4.64 -8.23
N SER A 270 -16.28 3.60 -7.54
CA SER A 270 -16.43 2.26 -8.09
C SER A 270 -17.77 2.13 -8.83
N LEU A 271 -17.72 1.74 -10.10
CA LEU A 271 -18.91 1.65 -10.96
C LEU A 271 -19.60 0.29 -10.91
N PHE A 272 -19.03 -0.70 -10.24
CA PHE A 272 -19.59 -2.05 -10.13
C PHE A 272 -20.09 -2.41 -8.71
N ARG A 273 -19.65 -1.67 -7.68
CA ARG A 273 -20.06 -1.93 -6.30
C ARG A 273 -21.47 -1.38 -6.05
N ARG A 274 -22.41 -2.27 -5.75
CA ARG A 274 -23.81 -1.94 -5.49
C ARG A 274 -24.21 -2.19 -4.04
N LEU A 275 -23.83 -3.35 -3.47
CA LEU A 275 -24.21 -3.68 -2.09
C LEU A 275 -23.60 -2.70 -1.09
N MET A 276 -22.34 -2.32 -1.28
CA MET A 276 -21.64 -1.30 -0.53
C MET A 276 -21.09 -0.27 -1.51
N PRO A 277 -21.88 0.74 -1.92
CA PRO A 277 -21.44 1.71 -2.92
C PRO A 277 -20.23 2.50 -2.43
N ILE A 278 -19.30 2.72 -3.34
CA ILE A 278 -18.09 3.51 -3.12
C ILE A 278 -18.12 4.65 -4.12
N ILE A 279 -18.52 5.84 -3.69
CA ILE A 279 -18.71 7.03 -4.55
C ILE A 279 -17.95 8.19 -3.93
N ARG A 280 -17.00 8.76 -4.69
CA ARG A 280 -16.08 9.81 -4.25
C ARG A 280 -15.43 9.51 -2.89
N TYR A 281 -14.96 8.29 -2.74
CA TYR A 281 -14.34 7.78 -1.52
C TYR A 281 -12.84 8.06 -1.51
N PRO A 282 -12.27 8.71 -0.48
CA PRO A 282 -10.83 8.93 -0.37
C PRO A 282 -10.09 7.59 -0.20
N ALA A 283 -9.13 7.30 -1.08
CA ALA A 283 -8.36 6.05 -1.00
C ALA A 283 -7.29 6.07 0.12
N GLY A 284 -7.02 7.26 0.69
CA GLY A 284 -6.00 7.47 1.71
C GLY A 284 -4.57 7.61 1.16
N ASP A 285 -4.43 7.65 -0.14
CA ASP A 285 -3.14 7.83 -0.84
C ASP A 285 -3.07 9.19 -1.53
N ARG A 286 -1.85 9.64 -1.82
CA ARG A 286 -1.55 10.79 -2.67
C ARG A 286 -1.03 10.32 -4.02
N ALA A 287 -1.36 11.05 -5.06
CA ALA A 287 -0.90 10.78 -6.42
C ALA A 287 -0.80 12.07 -7.24
N GLU A 288 -0.22 11.94 -8.42
CA GLU A 288 -0.18 12.97 -9.45
C GLU A 288 -0.46 12.36 -10.82
N TRP A 289 -1.07 13.12 -11.72
CA TRP A 289 -1.15 12.71 -13.11
C TRP A 289 0.24 12.78 -13.76
N THR A 290 0.61 11.80 -14.60
CA THR A 290 1.95 11.78 -15.20
C THR A 290 2.02 12.47 -16.57
N GLY A 291 0.88 12.67 -17.23
CA GLY A 291 0.84 13.20 -18.59
C GLY A 291 1.36 12.22 -19.67
N THR A 292 1.80 11.01 -19.31
CA THR A 292 2.35 10.03 -20.25
C THR A 292 1.29 9.25 -21.02
N GLY A 293 0.02 9.36 -20.62
CA GLY A 293 -1.11 8.73 -21.28
C GLY A 293 -2.43 9.02 -20.55
N PRO A 294 -3.58 8.76 -21.21
CA PRO A 294 -4.89 8.99 -20.60
C PRO A 294 -5.08 8.16 -19.32
N GLY A 295 -5.39 8.83 -18.21
CA GLY A 295 -5.62 8.20 -16.91
C GLY A 295 -4.37 7.58 -16.28
N HIS A 296 -3.15 7.96 -16.72
CA HIS A 296 -1.91 7.54 -16.08
C HIS A 296 -1.61 8.45 -14.87
N PHE A 297 -1.39 7.84 -13.73
CA PHE A 297 -1.05 8.53 -12.50
C PHE A 297 0.06 7.79 -11.74
N ARG A 298 0.83 8.56 -10.96
CA ARG A 298 1.90 8.04 -10.09
C ARG A 298 1.45 8.14 -8.64
N ILE A 299 1.55 7.02 -7.91
CA ILE A 299 1.32 7.00 -6.46
C ILE A 299 2.54 7.59 -5.76
N LEU A 300 2.31 8.53 -4.85
CA LEU A 300 3.33 9.23 -4.09
C LEU A 300 3.47 8.73 -2.65
N GLY A 301 2.50 7.93 -2.16
CA GLY A 301 2.46 7.38 -0.81
C GLY A 301 1.15 7.67 -0.09
N ARG A 302 1.10 7.37 1.21
CA ARG A 302 -0.09 7.60 2.05
C ARG A 302 -0.20 9.07 2.44
N ALA A 303 -1.42 9.59 2.43
CA ALA A 303 -1.70 10.97 2.83
C ALA A 303 -1.42 11.22 4.32
N GLU A 304 -1.56 10.20 5.16
CA GLU A 304 -1.51 10.30 6.63
C GLU A 304 -0.44 9.40 7.27
N GLU A 305 0.50 8.86 6.50
CA GLU A 305 1.58 8.03 7.04
C GLU A 305 2.67 8.90 7.68
N GLY A 306 2.29 9.59 8.77
CA GLY A 306 3.15 10.46 9.54
C GLY A 306 3.02 10.20 11.04
N VAL A 307 3.95 10.76 11.77
CA VAL A 307 3.99 10.70 13.23
C VAL A 307 4.09 12.11 13.80
N ARG A 308 3.41 12.33 14.91
CA ARG A 308 3.54 13.56 15.67
C ARG A 308 4.46 13.36 16.87
N VAL A 309 5.56 14.10 16.89
CA VAL A 309 6.55 14.11 17.98
C VAL A 309 6.56 15.49 18.60
N GLY A 310 5.93 15.64 19.76
CA GLY A 310 5.67 16.98 20.32
C GLY A 310 4.90 17.88 19.33
N PRO A 311 5.43 19.07 19.00
CA PRO A 311 4.79 19.98 18.05
C PRO A 311 5.06 19.62 16.57
N VAL A 312 5.98 18.67 16.28
CA VAL A 312 6.46 18.38 14.93
C VAL A 312 5.72 17.22 14.32
N SER A 313 5.27 17.37 13.06
CA SER A 313 4.78 16.29 12.23
C SER A 313 5.88 15.84 11.27
N LEU A 314 6.20 14.55 11.28
CA LEU A 314 7.12 13.91 10.33
C LEU A 314 6.38 12.83 9.55
N TYR A 315 6.69 12.73 8.27
CA TYR A 315 6.11 11.72 7.40
C TYR A 315 7.15 10.64 7.06
N THR A 316 6.71 9.43 6.86
CA THR A 316 7.59 8.33 6.45
C THR A 316 8.36 8.66 5.17
N GLN A 317 7.76 9.42 4.26
CA GLN A 317 8.42 9.86 3.03
C GLN A 317 9.62 10.78 3.30
N ASP A 318 9.53 11.69 4.25
CA ASP A 318 10.65 12.58 4.61
C ASP A 318 11.87 11.77 5.07
N ALA A 319 11.64 10.76 5.91
CA ALA A 319 12.71 9.90 6.41
C ALA A 319 13.28 9.01 5.29
N GLN A 320 12.46 8.55 4.35
CA GLN A 320 12.91 7.78 3.19
C GLN A 320 13.78 8.62 2.26
N ASP A 321 13.37 9.86 2.00
CA ASP A 321 14.12 10.78 1.16
C ASP A 321 15.47 11.14 1.82
N ALA A 322 15.48 11.34 3.14
CA ALA A 322 16.71 11.58 3.91
C ALA A 322 17.66 10.37 3.86
N VAL A 323 17.12 9.14 4.04
CA VAL A 323 17.94 7.91 3.90
C VAL A 323 18.47 7.77 2.49
N ALA A 324 17.65 8.00 1.46
CA ALA A 324 18.07 7.89 0.06
C ALA A 324 19.15 8.91 -0.32
N ALA A 325 19.11 10.11 0.25
CA ALA A 325 20.11 11.15 0.05
C ALA A 325 21.45 10.81 0.75
N ALA A 326 21.39 10.29 1.98
CA ALA A 326 22.57 9.98 2.78
C ALA A 326 23.24 8.64 2.40
N ASP A 327 22.45 7.63 2.05
CA ASP A 327 22.90 6.26 1.78
C ASP A 327 23.21 6.04 0.29
N THR A 328 24.28 6.64 -0.18
CA THR A 328 24.74 6.53 -1.58
C THR A 328 25.22 5.12 -1.95
N GLU A 329 25.62 4.32 -0.97
CA GLU A 329 26.10 2.95 -1.15
C GLU A 329 24.98 1.92 -1.12
N GLY A 330 23.78 2.30 -0.65
CA GLY A 330 22.64 1.41 -0.58
C GLY A 330 22.70 0.37 0.51
N ARG A 331 23.25 0.72 1.65
CA ARG A 331 23.44 -0.15 2.82
C ARG A 331 22.14 -0.39 3.59
N VAL A 332 21.24 0.60 3.58
CA VAL A 332 19.93 0.52 4.23
C VAL A 332 18.96 -0.23 3.33
N VAL A 333 18.31 -1.27 3.86
CA VAL A 333 17.32 -2.11 3.16
C VAL A 333 15.94 -2.07 3.82
N GLY A 334 15.75 -1.25 4.82
CA GLY A 334 14.47 -1.03 5.46
C GLY A 334 14.55 -0.05 6.61
N MET A 335 13.41 0.61 6.92
CA MET A 335 13.34 1.58 8.01
C MET A 335 11.98 1.63 8.68
N GLN A 336 11.97 2.07 9.94
CA GLN A 336 10.78 2.37 10.73
C GLN A 336 10.98 3.66 11.52
N LEU A 337 9.93 4.44 11.67
CA LEU A 337 9.85 5.56 12.60
C LEU A 337 9.34 5.03 13.94
N VAL A 338 10.09 5.22 15.00
CA VAL A 338 9.71 4.79 16.35
C VAL A 338 9.59 6.01 17.25
N VAL A 339 8.39 6.25 17.77
CA VAL A 339 8.16 7.33 18.75
C VAL A 339 8.24 6.77 20.13
N ARG A 340 9.07 7.38 20.96
CA ARG A 340 9.22 7.04 22.39
C ARG A 340 9.01 8.26 23.26
N ARG A 341 8.70 8.01 24.53
CA ARG A 341 8.62 9.05 25.54
C ARG A 341 9.48 8.68 26.75
N TRP A 342 10.42 9.55 27.09
CA TRP A 342 11.25 9.45 28.28
C TRP A 342 11.53 10.85 28.83
N ASP A 343 11.81 10.96 30.14
CA ASP A 343 12.05 12.22 30.82
C ASP A 343 10.99 13.31 30.52
N GLY A 344 9.73 12.89 30.38
CA GLY A 344 8.61 13.79 30.15
C GLY A 344 8.49 14.36 28.74
N ARG A 345 9.35 13.98 27.79
CA ARG A 345 9.37 14.48 26.41
C ARG A 345 9.28 13.33 25.41
N ASP A 346 8.74 13.63 24.24
CA ASP A 346 8.72 12.71 23.11
C ASP A 346 10.07 12.76 22.35
N GLY A 347 10.47 11.65 21.77
CA GLY A 347 11.60 11.56 20.87
C GLY A 347 11.30 10.65 19.68
N LEU A 348 11.98 10.89 18.56
CA LEU A 348 11.93 10.06 17.37
C LEU A 348 13.21 9.27 17.22
N VAL A 349 13.05 7.97 16.99
CA VAL A 349 14.13 7.06 16.63
C VAL A 349 13.88 6.55 15.21
N LEU A 350 14.86 6.70 14.35
CA LEU A 350 14.88 6.02 13.04
C LEU A 350 15.51 4.63 13.26
N ARG A 351 14.71 3.59 13.10
CA ARG A 351 15.23 2.22 13.09
C ARG A 351 15.57 1.84 11.66
N LEU A 352 16.87 1.73 11.37
CA LEU A 352 17.40 1.41 10.05
C LEU A 352 17.88 -0.05 10.03
N ALA A 353 17.58 -0.76 8.95
CA ALA A 353 18.03 -2.13 8.74
C ALA A 353 19.05 -2.20 7.59
N THR A 354 20.13 -2.96 7.80
CA THR A 354 21.15 -3.23 6.78
C THR A 354 20.92 -4.56 6.07
N ALA A 355 21.52 -4.72 4.89
CA ALA A 355 21.49 -5.97 4.13
C ALA A 355 22.19 -7.12 4.89
N PRO A 356 21.81 -8.39 4.63
CA PRO A 356 22.53 -9.55 5.16
C PRO A 356 23.98 -9.55 4.70
N GLY A 357 24.90 -9.79 5.65
CA GLY A 357 26.35 -9.75 5.39
C GLY A 357 27.04 -8.45 5.87
N ASP A 358 26.29 -7.34 6.00
CA ASP A 358 26.78 -6.13 6.69
C ASP A 358 26.70 -6.26 8.22
N ASP A 359 26.22 -7.41 8.71
CA ASP A 359 26.19 -7.77 10.14
C ASP A 359 27.59 -8.12 10.72
N ALA A 360 28.64 -7.93 9.94
CA ALA A 360 30.01 -8.21 10.34
C ALA A 360 30.44 -7.27 11.49
N GLY A 361 29.92 -7.59 12.69
CA GLY A 361 30.42 -7.17 13.99
C GLY A 361 30.82 -5.69 14.12
N ASP A 362 31.47 -5.36 15.21
CA ASP A 362 32.07 -4.06 15.55
C ASP A 362 32.99 -3.43 14.48
N GLN A 363 33.28 -4.12 13.37
CA GLN A 363 34.28 -3.68 12.37
C GLN A 363 33.79 -2.52 11.51
N ASP A 364 32.48 -2.25 11.38
CA ASP A 364 31.96 -1.09 10.63
C ASP A 364 31.15 -0.10 11.50
N ALA A 365 31.44 -0.08 12.78
CA ALA A 365 30.77 0.86 13.70
C ALA A 365 30.95 2.34 13.27
N GLY A 366 32.13 2.67 12.72
CA GLY A 366 32.45 4.01 12.22
C GLY A 366 31.61 4.40 11.00
N GLY A 367 31.44 3.50 10.04
CA GLY A 367 30.63 3.74 8.85
C GLY A 367 29.13 3.86 9.17
N ARG A 368 28.64 3.02 10.09
CA ARG A 368 27.26 3.12 10.58
C ARG A 368 27.00 4.43 11.33
N ALA A 369 27.95 4.88 12.16
CA ALA A 369 27.82 6.14 12.88
C ALA A 369 27.79 7.33 11.92
N ALA A 370 28.67 7.35 10.91
CA ALA A 370 28.71 8.41 9.90
C ALA A 370 27.43 8.44 9.06
N LEU A 371 26.90 7.27 8.64
CA LEU A 371 25.66 7.19 7.91
C LEU A 371 24.47 7.64 8.77
N ALA A 372 24.42 7.25 10.05
CA ALA A 372 23.40 7.69 10.98
C ALA A 372 23.37 9.21 11.14
N GLU A 373 24.55 9.84 11.30
CA GLU A 373 24.69 11.30 11.39
C GLU A 373 24.24 11.99 10.09
N ALA A 374 24.61 11.45 8.94
CA ALA A 374 24.19 11.99 7.64
C ALA A 374 22.66 11.92 7.47
N VAL A 375 22.02 10.78 7.80
CA VAL A 375 20.55 10.63 7.73
C VAL A 375 19.85 11.61 8.66
N VAL A 376 20.34 11.78 9.88
CA VAL A 376 19.79 12.75 10.85
C VAL A 376 19.89 14.16 10.28
N THR A 377 21.04 14.55 9.74
CA THR A 377 21.27 15.88 9.16
C THR A 377 20.32 16.16 7.99
N GLU A 378 20.15 15.19 7.09
CA GLU A 378 19.24 15.32 5.95
C GLU A 378 17.79 15.48 6.43
N LEU A 379 17.35 14.68 7.39
CA LEU A 379 15.98 14.75 7.90
C LEU A 379 15.70 16.07 8.65
N GLU A 380 16.67 16.58 9.41
CA GLU A 380 16.58 17.89 10.09
C GLU A 380 16.55 19.04 9.08
N THR A 381 17.24 18.89 7.95
CA THR A 381 17.19 19.87 6.84
C THR A 381 15.80 19.92 6.20
N VAL A 382 15.19 18.77 5.96
CA VAL A 382 13.83 18.68 5.40
C VAL A 382 12.78 19.15 6.42
N ARG A 383 13.04 18.97 7.72
CA ARG A 383 12.12 19.30 8.82
C ARG A 383 12.75 20.22 9.86
N PRO A 384 13.04 21.49 9.50
CA PRO A 384 13.78 22.43 10.36
C PRO A 384 13.08 22.73 11.71
N LEU A 385 11.76 22.52 11.79
CA LEU A 385 11.04 22.63 13.06
C LEU A 385 11.47 21.59 14.10
N TYR A 386 12.07 20.47 13.67
CA TYR A 386 12.52 19.42 14.60
C TYR A 386 13.72 19.87 15.43
N PRO A 387 14.87 20.29 14.85
CA PRO A 387 15.99 20.81 15.62
C PRO A 387 15.65 22.09 16.42
N ASP A 388 14.72 22.92 15.91
CA ASP A 388 14.22 24.07 16.67
C ASP A 388 13.49 23.62 17.93
N SER A 389 12.66 22.58 17.83
CA SER A 389 11.93 21.99 18.96
C SER A 389 12.86 21.30 19.97
N VAL A 390 13.96 20.70 19.51
CA VAL A 390 15.03 20.15 20.37
C VAL A 390 15.68 21.26 21.18
N ARG A 391 16.08 22.37 20.50
CA ARG A 391 16.69 23.54 21.18
C ARG A 391 15.75 24.18 22.20
N ALA A 392 14.45 24.20 21.90
CA ALA A 392 13.42 24.69 22.82
C ALA A 392 13.08 23.72 23.95
N GLY A 393 13.64 22.51 23.96
CA GLY A 393 13.40 21.50 25.00
C GLY A 393 12.05 20.80 24.92
N PHE A 394 11.34 20.86 23.78
CA PHE A 394 10.03 20.21 23.61
C PHE A 394 10.13 18.74 23.23
N VAL A 395 11.18 18.34 22.53
CA VAL A 395 11.43 16.96 22.10
C VAL A 395 12.89 16.58 22.32
N HIS A 396 13.16 15.27 22.33
CA HIS A 396 14.54 14.76 22.34
C HIS A 396 15.21 14.88 20.96
N PRO A 397 16.55 14.93 20.89
CA PRO A 397 17.28 14.83 19.65
C PRO A 397 16.89 13.58 18.86
N LEU A 398 16.89 13.68 17.55
CA LEU A 398 16.70 12.57 16.63
C LEU A 398 17.81 11.54 16.81
N SER A 399 17.48 10.27 16.82
CA SER A 399 18.46 9.20 16.97
C SER A 399 18.23 8.06 15.97
N VAL A 400 19.27 7.25 15.75
CA VAL A 400 19.23 6.09 14.86
C VAL A 400 19.49 4.82 15.66
N GLU A 401 18.68 3.80 15.47
CA GLU A 401 18.89 2.43 15.92
C GLU A 401 19.13 1.52 14.71
N TRP A 402 20.14 0.67 14.77
CA TRP A 402 20.40 -0.33 13.75
C TRP A 402 19.71 -1.65 14.09
N ALA A 403 19.09 -2.26 13.09
CA ALA A 403 18.40 -3.54 13.20
C ALA A 403 18.74 -4.43 12.00
N ARG A 404 18.41 -5.72 12.11
CA ARG A 404 18.37 -6.60 10.94
C ARG A 404 17.01 -6.47 10.27
N HIS A 405 16.94 -6.59 8.97
CA HIS A 405 15.68 -6.47 8.23
C HIS A 405 14.58 -7.40 8.79
N ARG A 406 14.93 -8.65 9.15
CA ARG A 406 13.98 -9.61 9.75
C ARG A 406 13.43 -9.22 11.13
N ASP A 407 14.12 -8.32 11.84
CA ASP A 407 13.72 -7.87 13.17
C ASP A 407 12.80 -6.63 13.11
N LEU A 408 12.57 -6.07 11.90
CA LEU A 408 11.62 -5.00 11.70
C LEU A 408 10.19 -5.49 11.99
N ALA A 409 9.42 -4.68 12.71
CA ALA A 409 8.06 -5.00 13.07
C ALA A 409 7.16 -5.06 11.82
N VAL A 410 6.36 -6.12 11.72
CA VAL A 410 5.38 -6.31 10.66
C VAL A 410 4.01 -6.57 11.26
N ASN A 411 2.99 -6.19 10.53
CA ASN A 411 1.62 -6.55 10.87
C ASN A 411 1.44 -8.06 10.64
N PRO A 412 1.16 -8.87 11.67
CA PRO A 412 1.14 -10.32 11.57
C PRO A 412 0.05 -10.84 10.63
N ARG A 413 -1.04 -10.08 10.47
CA ARG A 413 -2.16 -10.43 9.61
C ARG A 413 -1.90 -10.17 8.12
N SER A 414 -1.19 -9.10 7.79
CA SER A 414 -0.98 -8.67 6.41
C SER A 414 0.45 -8.85 5.91
N GLY A 415 1.41 -9.15 6.80
CA GLY A 415 2.82 -9.22 6.51
C GLY A 415 3.46 -7.90 6.09
N LYS A 416 2.72 -6.79 6.18
CA LYS A 416 3.22 -5.46 5.82
C LYS A 416 4.10 -4.89 6.91
N LEU A 417 5.14 -4.17 6.51
CA LEU A 417 5.99 -3.42 7.42
C LEU A 417 5.15 -2.39 8.20
N VAL A 418 5.29 -2.38 9.52
CA VAL A 418 4.74 -1.30 10.36
C VAL A 418 5.72 -0.15 10.30
N ARG A 419 5.42 0.87 9.49
CA ARG A 419 6.35 1.97 9.23
C ARG A 419 6.48 2.94 10.37
N VAL A 420 5.43 3.08 11.18
CA VAL A 420 5.39 3.93 12.36
C VAL A 420 5.05 3.07 13.57
N LEU A 421 5.92 3.08 14.56
CA LEU A 421 5.73 2.44 15.86
C LEU A 421 5.60 3.51 16.93
N ASP A 422 4.46 3.56 17.57
CA ASP A 422 4.26 4.41 18.74
C ASP A 422 4.50 3.56 20.01
N GLU A 423 5.70 3.67 20.57
CA GLU A 423 6.12 2.96 21.78
C GLU A 423 5.92 3.84 23.04
N ARG A 424 5.14 4.93 22.93
CA ARG A 424 4.81 5.73 24.11
C ARG A 424 3.89 4.96 25.04
N PRO A 425 4.04 5.10 26.37
CA PRO A 425 3.11 4.51 27.32
C PRO A 425 1.68 4.95 27.00
N THR A 426 0.75 3.99 26.91
CA THR A 426 -0.68 4.30 26.86
C THR A 426 -1.10 4.93 28.17
N ALA A 427 -1.76 6.09 28.13
CA ALA A 427 -2.26 6.81 29.30
C ALA A 427 -3.32 6.01 30.05
#